data_90631479186a38f0062390c968d5eec4
#
_entry.id   90631479186a38f0062390c968d5eec4
#
_cell.length_a   1.000
_cell.length_b   1.000
_cell.length_c   1.000
_cell.angle_alpha   90.00
_cell.angle_beta   90.00
_cell.angle_gamma   90.00
#
_symmetry.space_group_name_H-M   'P 1'
#
loop_
_entity.id
_entity.type
_entity.pdbx_description
1 polymer ?
#
loop_
_entity_poly.entity_id
_entity_poly.type
_entity_poly.pdbx_seq_one_letter_code
_entity_poly.pdbx_strand_id
1 'polypeptide(L)'
;WRRLGDLFGEVLKLKNALARLRAVLHHLETFPYGDRERLKGLCAPFLDPARPSAQLRRVDLISGGASIQRNPVLWLMLNLVLPWDIGFAYLLERSKGDLARALPGWLDAWYEVEALNALATFAHLNPGAVFPTVKAGAVFAGERLGHPMIPAESRVCNDFDLEQAGRVVIITGSNMSGKSSFLRTLGVNTALAYAGGVVIADGLEVGLFRLFTCIRVTDSVVDGISYFYAEVQRLKALLAALRREDGLPLFFLIDEIFRGTNNRERLIGSRAYIRALAGERSVGLVATHDLELVHLEDDIPHIRNVHFREDVIDGRMVFD
;
A
#
# COMPACT_ATOMS: atom_id res chain seq x y z
N TRP A 1 -25.40 5.33 -39.52
CA TRP A 1 -26.50 5.48 -38.56
C TRP A 1 -26.39 4.55 -37.35
N ARG A 2 -26.13 3.25 -37.51
CA ARG A 2 -25.91 2.34 -36.38
C ARG A 2 -24.80 2.81 -35.44
N ARG A 3 -23.63 3.24 -35.96
CA ARG A 3 -22.53 3.78 -35.17
C ARG A 3 -22.89 5.02 -34.35
N LEU A 4 -23.74 5.89 -34.87
CA LEU A 4 -24.26 7.07 -34.15
C LEU A 4 -25.13 6.69 -32.97
N GLY A 5 -26.04 5.71 -33.15
CA GLY A 5 -26.91 5.19 -32.08
C GLY A 5 -26.12 4.57 -30.92
N ASP A 6 -25.07 3.82 -31.22
CA ASP A 6 -24.18 3.22 -30.23
C ASP A 6 -23.39 4.29 -29.45
N LEU A 7 -22.93 5.33 -30.14
CA LEU A 7 -22.22 6.47 -29.56
C LEU A 7 -23.08 7.23 -28.51
N PHE A 8 -24.35 7.42 -28.80
CA PHE A 8 -25.29 8.06 -27.88
C PHE A 8 -25.64 7.21 -26.66
N GLY A 9 -25.70 5.89 -26.81
CA GLY A 9 -25.91 4.95 -25.71
C GLY A 9 -24.74 4.96 -24.72
N GLU A 10 -23.51 4.99 -25.24
CA GLU A 10 -22.29 5.07 -24.42
C GLU A 10 -22.20 6.40 -23.63
N VAL A 11 -22.53 7.52 -24.27
CA VAL A 11 -22.52 8.85 -23.64
C VAL A 11 -23.50 8.92 -22.47
N LEU A 12 -24.67 8.28 -22.58
CA LEU A 12 -25.66 8.28 -21.49
C LEU A 12 -25.20 7.49 -20.26
N LYS A 13 -24.51 6.35 -20.48
CA LYS A 13 -23.88 5.58 -19.41
C LYS A 13 -22.75 6.36 -18.72
N LEU A 14 -21.97 7.07 -19.51
CA LEU A 14 -20.84 7.89 -19.03
C LEU A 14 -21.34 9.10 -18.20
N LYS A 15 -22.50 9.64 -18.49
CA LYS A 15 -23.05 10.85 -17.84
C LYS A 15 -23.11 10.74 -16.32
N ASN A 16 -23.57 9.63 -15.78
CA ASN A 16 -23.71 9.46 -14.33
C ASN A 16 -22.35 9.30 -13.63
N ALA A 17 -21.38 8.62 -14.29
CA ALA A 17 -20.02 8.51 -13.79
C ALA A 17 -19.29 9.86 -13.81
N LEU A 18 -19.45 10.62 -14.91
CA LEU A 18 -18.88 11.95 -15.07
C LEU A 18 -19.45 12.99 -14.10
N ALA A 19 -20.72 12.86 -13.70
CA ALA A 19 -21.33 13.77 -12.73
C ALA A 19 -20.67 13.68 -11.36
N ARG A 20 -20.35 12.46 -10.89
CA ARG A 20 -19.63 12.26 -9.61
C ARG A 20 -18.19 12.78 -9.70
N LEU A 21 -17.49 12.42 -10.77
CA LEU A 21 -16.13 12.90 -11.01
C LEU A 21 -16.09 14.43 -11.07
N ARG A 22 -17.06 15.07 -11.72
CA ARG A 22 -17.15 16.53 -11.80
C ARG A 22 -17.25 17.19 -10.43
N ALA A 23 -18.00 16.61 -9.49
CA ALA A 23 -18.12 17.16 -8.14
C ALA A 23 -16.77 17.14 -7.39
N VAL A 24 -16.04 16.04 -7.48
CA VAL A 24 -14.69 15.92 -6.89
C VAL A 24 -13.72 16.90 -7.54
N LEU A 25 -13.65 16.94 -8.87
CA LEU A 25 -12.77 17.84 -9.60
C LEU A 25 -13.09 19.31 -9.32
N HIS A 26 -14.38 19.67 -9.23
CA HIS A 26 -14.77 21.03 -8.87
C HIS A 26 -14.34 21.41 -7.45
N HIS A 27 -14.40 20.47 -6.50
CA HIS A 27 -13.87 20.71 -5.16
C HIS A 27 -12.37 20.98 -5.20
N LEU A 28 -11.59 20.16 -5.94
CA LEU A 28 -10.15 20.35 -6.11
C LEU A 28 -9.80 21.67 -6.82
N GLU A 29 -10.60 22.11 -7.79
CA GLU A 29 -10.43 23.41 -8.47
C GLU A 29 -10.65 24.63 -7.56
N THR A 30 -11.53 24.49 -6.57
CA THR A 30 -11.96 25.59 -5.70
C THR A 30 -11.34 25.54 -4.30
N PHE A 31 -10.58 24.50 -4.01
CA PHE A 31 -9.94 24.33 -2.71
C PHE A 31 -8.92 25.44 -2.44
N PRO A 32 -8.91 26.05 -1.24
CA PRO A 32 -7.97 27.10 -0.90
C PRO A 32 -6.60 26.51 -0.55
N TYR A 33 -5.73 26.37 -1.50
CA TYR A 33 -4.39 25.77 -1.31
C TYR A 33 -3.44 26.63 -0.47
N GLY A 34 -3.73 27.93 -0.29
CA GLY A 34 -2.90 28.85 0.49
C GLY A 34 -1.46 28.90 -0.03
N ASP A 35 -0.45 28.90 0.87
CA ASP A 35 0.97 28.97 0.52
C ASP A 35 1.65 27.61 0.35
N ARG A 36 0.86 26.54 0.13
CA ARG A 36 1.35 25.16 0.00
C ARG A 36 1.78 24.85 -1.42
N GLU A 37 2.98 25.34 -1.80
CA GLU A 37 3.47 25.27 -3.18
C GLU A 37 3.54 23.84 -3.76
N ARG A 38 3.94 22.84 -2.96
CA ARG A 38 3.98 21.44 -3.41
C ARG A 38 2.58 20.89 -3.73
N LEU A 39 1.60 21.21 -2.88
CA LEU A 39 0.22 20.79 -3.11
C LEU A 39 -0.40 21.51 -4.30
N LYS A 40 -0.11 22.79 -4.50
CA LYS A 40 -0.48 23.53 -5.71
C LYS A 40 0.12 22.90 -6.97
N GLY A 41 1.42 22.54 -6.92
CA GLY A 41 2.11 21.87 -8.03
C GLY A 41 1.45 20.54 -8.40
N LEU A 42 1.11 19.71 -7.41
CA LEU A 42 0.39 18.46 -7.61
C LEU A 42 -1.01 18.69 -8.22
N CYS A 43 -1.72 19.69 -7.74
CA CYS A 43 -3.07 20.04 -8.19
C CYS A 43 -3.08 20.96 -9.42
N ALA A 44 -1.92 21.29 -10.02
CA ALA A 44 -1.84 22.14 -11.20
C ALA A 44 -2.78 21.74 -12.36
N PRO A 45 -3.01 20.44 -12.65
CA PRO A 45 -3.97 20.04 -13.67
C PRO A 45 -5.41 20.50 -13.40
N PHE A 46 -5.78 20.78 -12.15
CA PHE A 46 -7.10 21.29 -11.78
C PHE A 46 -7.17 22.82 -11.81
N LEU A 47 -6.02 23.49 -11.74
CA LEU A 47 -5.91 24.96 -11.71
C LEU A 47 -5.70 25.57 -13.09
N ASP A 48 -5.57 24.75 -14.13
CA ASP A 48 -5.47 25.18 -15.52
C ASP A 48 -6.68 26.06 -15.91
N PRO A 49 -6.52 27.12 -16.71
CA PRO A 49 -7.63 27.91 -17.26
C PRO A 49 -8.73 27.06 -17.92
N ALA A 50 -8.37 25.94 -18.51
CA ALA A 50 -9.31 24.94 -19.06
C ALA A 50 -9.80 23.95 -18.00
N ARG A 51 -10.34 24.48 -16.91
CA ARG A 51 -10.78 23.72 -15.73
C ARG A 51 -11.50 22.40 -16.07
N PRO A 52 -11.14 21.28 -15.43
CA PRO A 52 -11.76 19.98 -15.67
C PRO A 52 -13.29 19.99 -15.58
N SER A 53 -13.86 20.67 -14.57
CA SER A 53 -15.30 20.78 -14.39
C SER A 53 -15.99 21.48 -15.56
N ALA A 54 -15.32 22.48 -16.17
CA ALA A 54 -15.84 23.18 -17.34
C ALA A 54 -15.80 22.28 -18.60
N GLN A 55 -14.74 21.49 -18.78
CA GLN A 55 -14.65 20.52 -19.87
C GLN A 55 -15.73 19.44 -19.74
N LEU A 56 -15.92 18.88 -18.54
CA LEU A 56 -16.99 17.90 -18.27
C LEU A 56 -18.39 18.51 -18.47
N ARG A 57 -18.60 19.77 -18.07
CA ARG A 57 -19.86 20.48 -18.33
C ARG A 57 -20.11 20.64 -19.83
N ARG A 58 -19.08 20.91 -20.63
CA ARG A 58 -19.21 20.98 -22.08
C ARG A 58 -19.68 19.65 -22.65
N VAL A 59 -19.08 18.53 -22.21
CA VAL A 59 -19.52 17.19 -22.62
C VAL A 59 -20.98 16.93 -22.19
N ASP A 60 -21.38 17.37 -21.01
CA ASP A 60 -22.74 17.25 -20.49
C ASP A 60 -23.75 18.02 -21.36
N LEU A 61 -23.43 19.26 -21.76
CA LEU A 61 -24.23 20.06 -22.63
C LEU A 61 -24.39 19.44 -24.04
N ILE A 62 -23.28 18.98 -24.62
CA ILE A 62 -23.30 18.28 -25.90
C ILE A 62 -24.12 17.00 -25.79
N SER A 63 -23.98 16.23 -24.70
CA SER A 63 -24.75 15.00 -24.46
C SER A 63 -26.24 15.31 -24.26
N GLY A 64 -26.60 16.48 -23.70
CA GLY A 64 -27.95 16.98 -23.60
C GLY A 64 -28.61 17.19 -24.96
N GLY A 65 -27.84 17.66 -25.96
CA GLY A 65 -28.31 17.80 -27.35
C GLY A 65 -28.69 16.47 -28.00
N ALA A 66 -28.12 15.36 -27.56
CA ALA A 66 -28.49 14.01 -28.00
C ALA A 66 -29.95 13.64 -27.61
N SER A 67 -30.50 14.22 -26.55
CA SER A 67 -31.85 13.96 -26.10
C SER A 67 -32.93 14.46 -27.09
N ILE A 68 -32.57 15.36 -28.00
CA ILE A 68 -33.45 15.85 -29.07
C ILE A 68 -33.86 14.72 -30.00
N GLN A 69 -33.04 13.69 -30.20
CA GLN A 69 -33.38 12.50 -31.00
C GLN A 69 -34.57 11.71 -30.43
N ARG A 70 -34.91 11.91 -29.16
CA ARG A 70 -36.11 11.27 -28.55
C ARG A 70 -37.43 11.89 -29.03
N ASN A 71 -37.40 13.08 -29.63
CA ASN A 71 -38.53 13.71 -30.26
C ASN A 71 -38.36 13.69 -31.79
N PRO A 72 -39.01 12.75 -32.51
CA PRO A 72 -38.81 12.57 -33.94
C PRO A 72 -39.13 13.79 -34.78
N VAL A 73 -40.14 14.56 -34.36
CA VAL A 73 -40.61 15.77 -35.12
C VAL A 73 -39.56 16.88 -34.99
N LEU A 74 -39.08 17.14 -33.77
CA LEU A 74 -38.07 18.17 -33.53
C LEU A 74 -36.73 17.78 -34.16
N TRP A 75 -36.35 16.49 -34.10
CA TRP A 75 -35.17 15.96 -34.73
C TRP A 75 -35.22 16.13 -36.28
N LEU A 76 -36.36 15.80 -36.92
CA LEU A 76 -36.53 15.95 -38.36
C LEU A 76 -36.42 17.43 -38.77
N MET A 77 -37.07 18.30 -38.07
CA MET A 77 -37.06 19.75 -38.32
C MET A 77 -35.64 20.33 -38.23
N LEU A 78 -34.91 19.97 -37.20
CA LEU A 78 -33.52 20.44 -37.03
C LEU A 78 -32.57 19.92 -38.11
N ASN A 79 -32.69 18.66 -38.50
CA ASN A 79 -31.85 18.09 -39.55
C ASN A 79 -32.21 18.56 -40.95
N LEU A 80 -33.45 19.05 -41.17
CA LEU A 80 -33.86 19.64 -42.44
C LEU A 80 -33.24 21.04 -42.65
N VAL A 81 -33.09 21.82 -41.56
CA VAL A 81 -32.56 23.18 -41.62
C VAL A 81 -31.04 23.24 -41.41
N LEU A 82 -30.53 22.40 -40.53
CA LEU A 82 -29.10 22.33 -40.16
C LEU A 82 -28.65 20.85 -40.16
N PRO A 83 -27.40 20.55 -40.56
CA PRO A 83 -26.87 19.18 -40.43
C PRO A 83 -26.54 18.88 -38.94
N TRP A 84 -27.64 18.88 -38.12
CA TRP A 84 -27.53 18.78 -36.65
C TRP A 84 -26.76 17.57 -36.18
N ASP A 85 -27.05 16.40 -36.72
CA ASP A 85 -26.40 15.16 -36.31
C ASP A 85 -24.91 15.13 -36.65
N ILE A 86 -24.52 15.70 -37.81
CA ILE A 86 -23.12 15.77 -38.24
C ILE A 86 -22.34 16.77 -37.36
N GLY A 87 -22.91 17.97 -37.15
CA GLY A 87 -22.30 18.98 -36.27
C GLY A 87 -22.14 18.48 -34.83
N PHE A 88 -23.18 17.81 -34.33
CA PHE A 88 -23.19 17.22 -33.00
C PHE A 88 -22.17 16.08 -32.86
N ALA A 89 -22.10 15.14 -33.82
CA ALA A 89 -21.11 14.06 -33.83
C ALA A 89 -19.66 14.59 -33.87
N TYR A 90 -19.41 15.63 -34.67
CA TYR A 90 -18.10 16.29 -34.73
C TYR A 90 -17.69 16.91 -33.38
N LEU A 91 -18.61 17.68 -32.75
CA LEU A 91 -18.36 18.29 -31.44
C LEU A 91 -18.12 17.24 -30.34
N LEU A 92 -18.89 16.15 -30.37
CA LEU A 92 -18.75 15.06 -29.43
C LEU A 92 -17.42 14.33 -29.60
N GLU A 93 -17.03 14.01 -30.84
CA GLU A 93 -15.76 13.32 -31.12
C GLU A 93 -14.55 14.19 -30.74
N ARG A 94 -14.61 15.47 -31.05
CA ARG A 94 -13.59 16.44 -30.61
C ARG A 94 -13.49 16.51 -29.09
N SER A 95 -14.62 16.60 -28.40
CA SER A 95 -14.65 16.66 -26.92
C SER A 95 -14.19 15.36 -26.27
N LYS A 96 -14.47 14.20 -26.89
CA LYS A 96 -13.91 12.92 -26.48
C LYS A 96 -12.39 12.90 -26.60
N GLY A 97 -11.84 13.38 -27.71
CA GLY A 97 -10.40 13.44 -27.94
C GLY A 97 -9.69 14.37 -26.93
N ASP A 98 -10.29 15.52 -26.62
CA ASP A 98 -9.78 16.44 -25.61
C ASP A 98 -9.81 15.82 -24.22
N LEU A 99 -10.93 15.18 -23.85
CA LEU A 99 -11.08 14.48 -22.57
C LEU A 99 -10.15 13.28 -22.44
N ALA A 100 -9.99 12.48 -23.48
CA ALA A 100 -9.10 11.32 -23.48
C ALA A 100 -7.63 11.70 -23.23
N ARG A 101 -7.21 12.88 -23.67
CA ARG A 101 -5.86 13.41 -23.42
C ARG A 101 -5.68 13.98 -22.01
N ALA A 102 -6.70 14.65 -21.47
CA ALA A 102 -6.61 15.33 -20.20
C ALA A 102 -6.93 14.43 -18.99
N LEU A 103 -7.86 13.49 -19.15
CA LEU A 103 -8.39 12.64 -18.07
C LEU A 103 -7.31 11.83 -17.32
N PRO A 104 -6.32 11.20 -17.96
CA PRO A 104 -5.27 10.49 -17.25
C PRO A 104 -4.53 11.39 -16.24
N GLY A 105 -4.10 12.58 -16.65
CA GLY A 105 -3.41 13.51 -15.76
C GLY A 105 -4.27 14.00 -14.59
N TRP A 106 -5.59 14.16 -14.78
CA TRP A 106 -6.50 14.48 -13.68
C TRP A 106 -6.66 13.33 -12.71
N LEU A 107 -6.75 12.09 -13.21
CA LEU A 107 -6.87 10.91 -12.38
C LEU A 107 -5.59 10.65 -11.58
N ASP A 108 -4.43 10.78 -12.21
CA ASP A 108 -3.14 10.60 -11.54
C ASP A 108 -2.98 11.62 -10.39
N ALA A 109 -3.24 12.90 -10.64
CA ALA A 109 -3.19 13.92 -9.61
C ALA A 109 -4.23 13.69 -8.50
N TRP A 110 -5.45 13.25 -8.85
CA TRP A 110 -6.46 12.92 -7.87
C TRP A 110 -6.07 11.74 -7.00
N TYR A 111 -5.57 10.64 -7.59
CA TYR A 111 -5.12 9.47 -6.82
C TYR A 111 -3.99 9.81 -5.86
N GLU A 112 -3.08 10.68 -6.26
CA GLU A 112 -2.00 11.14 -5.37
C GLU A 112 -2.54 12.01 -4.22
N VAL A 113 -3.49 12.90 -4.49
CA VAL A 113 -4.19 13.68 -3.44
C VAL A 113 -4.95 12.77 -2.48
N GLU A 114 -5.66 11.75 -2.97
CA GLU A 114 -6.35 10.76 -2.14
C GLU A 114 -5.38 9.98 -1.24
N ALA A 115 -4.24 9.55 -1.78
CA ALA A 115 -3.21 8.87 -1.00
C ALA A 115 -2.64 9.78 0.10
N LEU A 116 -2.32 11.04 -0.23
CA LEU A 116 -1.86 12.02 0.76
C LEU A 116 -2.92 12.33 1.82
N ASN A 117 -4.19 12.42 1.42
CA ASN A 117 -5.31 12.65 2.33
C ASN A 117 -5.49 11.47 3.30
N ALA A 118 -5.32 10.23 2.83
CA ALA A 118 -5.38 9.04 3.69
C ALA A 118 -4.26 9.06 4.74
N LEU A 119 -3.02 9.38 4.35
CA LEU A 119 -1.89 9.51 5.26
C LEU A 119 -2.07 10.67 6.25
N ALA A 120 -2.58 11.80 5.79
CA ALA A 120 -2.88 12.98 6.65
C ALA A 120 -4.01 12.67 7.65
N THR A 121 -5.03 11.93 7.23
CA THR A 121 -6.11 11.48 8.12
C THR A 121 -5.57 10.53 9.20
N PHE A 122 -4.69 9.60 8.82
CA PHE A 122 -4.03 8.72 9.78
C PHE A 122 -3.20 9.53 10.79
N ALA A 123 -2.42 10.51 10.33
CA ALA A 123 -1.64 11.40 11.21
C ALA A 123 -2.55 12.20 12.16
N HIS A 124 -3.66 12.73 11.66
CA HIS A 124 -4.63 13.50 12.46
C HIS A 124 -5.28 12.66 13.56
N LEU A 125 -5.61 11.41 13.25
CA LEU A 125 -6.21 10.47 14.20
C LEU A 125 -5.21 9.89 15.21
N ASN A 126 -3.91 10.05 14.97
CA ASN A 126 -2.84 9.56 15.84
C ASN A 126 -1.88 10.71 16.21
N PRO A 127 -2.27 11.64 17.10
CA PRO A 127 -1.48 12.84 17.40
C PRO A 127 -0.12 12.56 18.06
N GLY A 128 0.07 11.36 18.63
CA GLY A 128 1.37 10.91 19.16
C GLY A 128 2.28 10.22 18.13
N ALA A 129 1.84 10.11 16.86
CA ALA A 129 2.66 9.54 15.81
C ALA A 129 3.72 10.53 15.31
N VAL A 130 4.88 10.03 14.89
CA VAL A 130 6.01 10.86 14.45
C VAL A 130 6.37 10.59 12.99
N PHE A 131 6.99 11.56 12.33
CA PHE A 131 7.60 11.32 11.03
C PHE A 131 8.92 10.57 11.20
N PRO A 132 9.11 9.44 10.49
CA PRO A 132 10.34 8.68 10.54
C PRO A 132 11.47 9.38 9.78
N THR A 133 12.71 9.06 10.15
CA THR A 133 13.89 9.46 9.40
C THR A 133 14.33 8.32 8.50
N VAL A 134 14.29 8.52 7.17
CA VAL A 134 14.79 7.53 6.22
C VAL A 134 16.26 7.81 5.95
N LYS A 135 17.12 6.81 6.18
CA LYS A 135 18.58 6.91 6.05
C LYS A 135 19.13 5.99 4.94
N ALA A 136 20.34 6.28 4.50
CA ALA A 136 21.09 5.33 3.67
C ALA A 136 21.66 4.20 4.55
N GLY A 137 21.76 2.98 3.98
CA GLY A 137 22.32 1.83 4.67
C GLY A 137 21.29 0.91 5.32
N ALA A 138 21.77 -0.14 5.96
CA ALA A 138 20.94 -1.17 6.60
C ALA A 138 20.75 -0.85 8.09
N VAL A 139 20.03 0.21 8.37
CA VAL A 139 19.73 0.68 9.75
C VAL A 139 18.23 0.54 10.01
N PHE A 140 17.87 0.02 11.16
CA PHE A 140 16.53 0.07 11.72
C PHE A 140 16.67 0.34 13.23
N ALA A 141 16.24 1.51 13.68
CA ALA A 141 16.23 1.87 15.10
C ALA A 141 14.91 2.56 15.43
N GLY A 142 14.11 1.91 16.25
CA GLY A 142 12.79 2.40 16.64
C GLY A 142 12.61 2.40 18.15
N GLU A 143 12.13 3.53 18.66
CA GLU A 143 11.80 3.74 20.06
C GLU A 143 10.30 3.65 20.24
N ARG A 144 9.83 2.84 21.18
CA ARG A 144 8.41 2.62 21.51
C ARG A 144 7.53 2.34 20.28
N LEU A 145 8.00 1.45 19.42
CA LEU A 145 7.27 1.01 18.23
C LEU A 145 5.94 0.33 18.60
N GLY A 146 4.84 0.85 18.10
CA GLY A 146 3.50 0.32 18.31
C GLY A 146 2.79 -0.08 17.02
N HIS A 147 1.87 -1.03 17.11
CA HIS A 147 1.08 -1.47 15.96
C HIS A 147 -0.03 -0.45 15.66
N PRO A 148 -0.12 0.14 14.45
CA PRO A 148 -1.08 1.20 14.16
C PRO A 148 -2.55 0.77 14.24
N MET A 149 -2.85 -0.52 14.07
CA MET A 149 -4.21 -1.05 14.16
C MET A 149 -4.64 -1.46 15.58
N ILE A 150 -3.76 -1.32 16.57
CA ILE A 150 -4.11 -1.58 17.97
C ILE A 150 -4.43 -0.24 18.64
N PRO A 151 -5.58 -0.10 19.32
CA PRO A 151 -5.93 1.11 20.06
C PRO A 151 -4.84 1.50 21.07
N ALA A 152 -4.63 2.81 21.26
CA ALA A 152 -3.54 3.33 22.09
C ALA A 152 -3.57 2.78 23.53
N GLU A 153 -4.76 2.56 24.09
CA GLU A 153 -4.98 2.10 25.46
C GLU A 153 -4.56 0.63 25.68
N SER A 154 -4.53 -0.16 24.62
CA SER A 154 -4.18 -1.60 24.64
C SER A 154 -2.90 -1.93 23.89
N ARG A 155 -2.24 -0.90 23.35
CA ARG A 155 -1.04 -1.04 22.54
C ARG A 155 0.19 -1.21 23.42
N VAL A 156 0.86 -2.35 23.28
CA VAL A 156 2.21 -2.54 23.84
C VAL A 156 3.22 -2.03 22.81
N CYS A 157 4.11 -1.17 23.27
CA CYS A 157 5.17 -0.59 22.44
C CYS A 157 6.52 -1.16 22.87
N ASN A 158 7.38 -1.48 21.91
CA ASN A 158 8.70 -2.04 22.16
C ASN A 158 9.78 -1.25 21.42
N ASP A 159 10.95 -1.14 22.03
CA ASP A 159 12.16 -0.65 21.38
C ASP A 159 12.78 -1.75 20.54
N PHE A 160 13.34 -1.39 19.41
CA PHE A 160 14.02 -2.36 18.56
C PHE A 160 15.08 -1.70 17.68
N ASP A 161 16.26 -2.34 17.63
CA ASP A 161 17.38 -1.88 16.83
C ASP A 161 18.01 -3.00 15.98
N LEU A 162 18.43 -2.64 14.78
CA LEU A 162 19.22 -3.43 13.86
C LEU A 162 20.20 -2.53 13.12
N GLU A 163 21.47 -2.56 13.53
CA GLU A 163 22.47 -1.62 13.00
C GLU A 163 23.38 -2.20 11.92
N GLN A 164 23.34 -3.51 11.67
CA GLN A 164 24.29 -4.17 10.77
C GLN A 164 23.60 -5.04 9.70
N ALA A 165 24.08 -4.92 8.46
CA ALA A 165 23.73 -5.85 7.39
C ALA A 165 24.17 -7.28 7.73
N GLY A 166 23.41 -8.27 7.24
CA GLY A 166 23.66 -9.69 7.49
C GLY A 166 23.11 -10.21 8.81
N ARG A 167 22.53 -9.36 9.67
CA ARG A 167 22.01 -9.79 10.98
C ARG A 167 20.62 -10.40 10.90
N VAL A 168 20.49 -11.56 11.51
CA VAL A 168 19.21 -12.26 11.72
C VAL A 168 18.86 -12.25 13.20
N VAL A 169 17.68 -11.75 13.54
CA VAL A 169 17.16 -11.81 14.92
C VAL A 169 16.16 -12.95 15.02
N ILE A 170 16.42 -13.90 15.91
CA ILE A 170 15.49 -14.97 16.26
C ILE A 170 14.66 -14.49 17.45
N ILE A 171 13.35 -14.45 17.30
CA ILE A 171 12.41 -14.08 18.35
C ILE A 171 11.75 -15.34 18.88
N THR A 172 11.98 -15.63 20.16
CA THR A 172 11.33 -16.74 20.86
C THR A 172 10.31 -16.22 21.88
N GLY A 173 9.49 -17.10 22.40
CA GLY A 173 8.47 -16.80 23.40
C GLY A 173 7.29 -17.75 23.26
N SER A 174 6.37 -17.72 24.22
CA SER A 174 5.19 -18.57 24.19
C SER A 174 4.21 -18.23 23.05
N ASN A 175 3.23 -19.09 22.85
CA ASN A 175 2.11 -18.73 21.98
C ASN A 175 1.32 -17.58 22.63
N MET A 176 0.96 -16.56 21.83
CA MET A 176 0.29 -15.34 22.26
C MET A 176 1.19 -14.26 22.90
N SER A 177 2.51 -14.47 23.07
CA SER A 177 3.44 -13.46 23.63
C SER A 177 3.63 -12.20 22.76
N GLY A 178 2.95 -12.08 21.65
CA GLY A 178 3.03 -10.87 20.79
C GLY A 178 4.03 -10.94 19.64
N LYS A 179 4.81 -12.02 19.46
CA LYS A 179 5.82 -12.16 18.39
C LYS A 179 5.30 -11.79 17.00
N SER A 180 4.19 -12.40 16.59
CA SER A 180 3.57 -12.11 15.27
C SER A 180 3.08 -10.67 15.16
N SER A 181 2.57 -10.09 16.26
CA SER A 181 2.14 -8.69 16.31
C SER A 181 3.32 -7.76 16.17
N PHE A 182 4.45 -8.08 16.82
CA PHE A 182 5.68 -7.30 16.71
C PHE A 182 6.26 -7.33 15.30
N LEU A 183 6.36 -8.48 14.65
CA LEU A 183 6.78 -8.55 13.25
C LEU A 183 5.91 -7.68 12.34
N ARG A 184 4.59 -7.69 12.55
CA ARG A 184 3.67 -6.82 11.79
C ARG A 184 3.90 -5.35 12.11
N THR A 185 4.17 -5.02 13.37
CA THR A 185 4.49 -3.65 13.80
C THR A 185 5.68 -3.10 13.01
N LEU A 186 6.76 -3.86 12.91
CA LEU A 186 7.94 -3.47 12.14
C LEU A 186 7.60 -3.29 10.65
N GLY A 187 6.90 -4.26 10.07
CA GLY A 187 6.56 -4.25 8.64
C GLY A 187 5.64 -3.08 8.26
N VAL A 188 4.58 -2.83 9.06
CA VAL A 188 3.61 -1.77 8.77
C VAL A 188 4.23 -0.39 8.97
N ASN A 189 5.00 -0.16 10.05
CA ASN A 189 5.67 1.13 10.26
C ASN A 189 6.73 1.39 9.18
N THR A 190 7.46 0.36 8.72
CA THR A 190 8.35 0.48 7.56
C THR A 190 7.60 0.89 6.29
N ALA A 191 6.46 0.27 6.01
CA ALA A 191 5.64 0.60 4.85
C ALA A 191 5.08 2.04 4.93
N LEU A 192 4.61 2.48 6.12
CA LEU A 192 4.16 3.85 6.36
C LEU A 192 5.30 4.86 6.18
N ALA A 193 6.51 4.55 6.67
CA ALA A 193 7.70 5.36 6.48
C ALA A 193 8.02 5.58 4.99
N TYR A 194 7.97 4.51 4.19
CA TYR A 194 8.24 4.59 2.75
C TYR A 194 7.12 5.27 1.96
N ALA A 195 5.89 5.22 2.45
CA ALA A 195 4.79 5.99 1.89
C ALA A 195 4.86 7.49 2.23
N GLY A 196 5.81 7.93 3.07
CA GLY A 196 5.93 9.31 3.52
C GLY A 196 4.95 9.70 4.63
N GLY A 197 4.33 8.72 5.29
CA GLY A 197 3.41 8.90 6.41
C GLY A 197 4.11 8.96 7.76
N VAL A 198 3.32 9.26 8.80
CA VAL A 198 3.76 9.12 10.20
C VAL A 198 3.75 7.66 10.62
N VAL A 199 4.56 7.31 11.61
CA VAL A 199 4.66 5.99 12.22
C VAL A 199 4.25 6.03 13.69
N ILE A 200 3.80 4.91 14.21
CA ILE A 200 3.49 4.79 15.63
C ILE A 200 4.76 4.41 16.39
N ALA A 201 5.44 5.42 16.86
CA ALA A 201 6.70 5.34 17.61
C ALA A 201 6.97 6.67 18.29
N ASP A 202 7.90 6.72 19.25
CA ASP A 202 8.48 7.97 19.76
C ASP A 202 9.62 8.43 18.83
N GLY A 203 10.27 7.49 18.14
CA GLY A 203 11.27 7.73 17.09
C GLY A 203 11.43 6.51 16.19
N LEU A 204 11.68 6.73 14.88
CA LEU A 204 12.05 5.67 13.94
C LEU A 204 13.07 6.18 12.94
N GLU A 205 14.23 5.51 12.92
CA GLU A 205 15.23 5.62 11.87
C GLU A 205 15.22 4.33 11.05
N VAL A 206 14.98 4.41 9.76
CA VAL A 206 14.88 3.24 8.90
C VAL A 206 15.67 3.43 7.61
N GLY A 207 16.46 2.42 7.26
CA GLY A 207 17.15 2.33 5.98
C GLY A 207 16.18 2.03 4.84
N LEU A 208 16.63 2.25 3.61
CA LEU A 208 15.87 1.82 2.43
C LEU A 208 16.10 0.33 2.20
N PHE A 209 15.07 -0.47 2.39
CA PHE A 209 15.07 -1.91 2.22
C PHE A 209 14.04 -2.37 1.18
N ARG A 210 14.27 -3.53 0.60
CA ARG A 210 13.20 -4.33 -0.02
C ARG A 210 12.52 -5.14 1.08
N LEU A 211 11.31 -4.76 1.47
CA LEU A 211 10.55 -5.46 2.49
C LEU A 211 10.01 -6.79 1.96
N PHE A 212 10.32 -7.89 2.66
CA PHE A 212 9.81 -9.22 2.37
C PHE A 212 9.16 -9.83 3.61
N THR A 213 7.91 -10.26 3.50
CA THR A 213 7.19 -10.82 4.63
C THR A 213 6.74 -12.25 4.35
N CYS A 214 6.89 -13.13 5.34
CA CYS A 214 6.32 -14.47 5.37
C CYS A 214 5.53 -14.63 6.68
N ILE A 215 4.41 -13.88 6.78
CA ILE A 215 3.54 -13.84 7.94
C ILE A 215 2.15 -14.26 7.46
N ARG A 216 1.59 -15.34 8.03
CA ARG A 216 0.32 -15.94 7.60
C ARG A 216 0.27 -16.21 6.09
N VAL A 217 0.97 -17.22 5.66
CA VAL A 217 0.75 -17.79 4.34
C VAL A 217 -0.65 -18.44 4.33
N THR A 218 -1.51 -18.05 3.41
CA THR A 218 -2.83 -18.67 3.24
C THR A 218 -2.77 -19.72 2.15
N ASP A 219 -3.42 -20.86 2.40
CA ASP A 219 -3.68 -21.86 1.36
C ASP A 219 -4.71 -21.32 0.35
N SER A 220 -4.56 -21.73 -0.89
CA SER A 220 -5.56 -21.51 -1.92
C SER A 220 -6.26 -22.84 -2.23
N VAL A 221 -7.44 -22.99 -1.68
CA VAL A 221 -8.29 -24.17 -1.94
C VAL A 221 -8.67 -24.22 -3.42
N VAL A 222 -8.77 -23.07 -4.07
CA VAL A 222 -9.12 -22.95 -5.50
C VAL A 222 -8.01 -23.50 -6.39
N ASP A 223 -6.73 -23.30 -6.00
CA ASP A 223 -5.58 -23.73 -6.80
C ASP A 223 -5.06 -25.12 -6.39
N GLY A 224 -5.67 -25.80 -5.41
CA GLY A 224 -5.23 -27.10 -4.90
C GLY A 224 -3.85 -27.07 -4.22
N ILE A 225 -3.37 -25.89 -3.82
CA ILE A 225 -2.07 -25.69 -3.21
C ILE A 225 -2.19 -25.90 -1.70
N SER A 226 -1.45 -26.90 -1.17
CA SER A 226 -1.37 -27.09 0.28
C SER A 226 -0.65 -25.93 0.96
N TYR A 227 -1.04 -25.61 2.19
CA TYR A 227 -0.40 -24.60 3.03
C TYR A 227 1.12 -24.74 3.06
N PHE A 228 1.63 -25.94 3.27
CA PHE A 228 3.06 -26.24 3.30
C PHE A 228 3.78 -25.89 1.99
N TYR A 229 3.16 -26.25 0.85
CA TYR A 229 3.74 -25.94 -0.45
C TYR A 229 3.81 -24.43 -0.71
N ALA A 230 2.75 -23.68 -0.37
CA ALA A 230 2.71 -22.24 -0.49
C ALA A 230 3.78 -21.57 0.39
N GLU A 231 3.99 -22.07 1.62
CA GLU A 231 5.05 -21.61 2.51
C GLU A 231 6.44 -21.85 1.92
N VAL A 232 6.71 -23.07 1.44
CA VAL A 232 8.00 -23.41 0.80
C VAL A 232 8.27 -22.53 -0.43
N GLN A 233 7.26 -22.27 -1.26
CA GLN A 233 7.40 -21.37 -2.41
C GLN A 233 7.74 -19.94 -1.97
N ARG A 234 7.13 -19.46 -0.89
CA ARG A 234 7.42 -18.13 -0.34
C ARG A 234 8.84 -18.05 0.21
N LEU A 235 9.28 -19.05 0.96
CA LEU A 235 10.65 -19.15 1.48
C LEU A 235 11.68 -19.27 0.34
N LYS A 236 11.38 -20.04 -0.71
CA LYS A 236 12.21 -20.10 -1.92
C LYS A 236 12.33 -18.75 -2.62
N ALA A 237 11.22 -18.00 -2.71
CA ALA A 237 11.22 -16.67 -3.30
C ALA A 237 12.10 -15.69 -2.50
N LEU A 238 12.13 -15.80 -1.17
CA LEU A 238 13.03 -15.01 -0.33
C LEU A 238 14.50 -15.31 -0.64
N LEU A 239 14.90 -16.59 -0.71
CA LEU A 239 16.28 -16.95 -1.07
C LEU A 239 16.66 -16.48 -2.48
N ALA A 240 15.71 -16.52 -3.43
CA ALA A 240 15.94 -15.97 -4.76
C ALA A 240 16.10 -14.44 -4.74
N ALA A 241 15.33 -13.74 -3.88
CA ALA A 241 15.44 -12.30 -3.70
C ALA A 241 16.77 -11.88 -3.05
N LEU A 242 17.35 -12.70 -2.15
CA LEU A 242 18.67 -12.47 -1.54
C LEU A 242 19.80 -12.50 -2.57
N ARG A 243 19.73 -13.40 -3.54
CA ARG A 243 20.76 -13.59 -4.56
C ARG A 243 20.80 -12.48 -5.62
N ARG A 244 19.83 -11.55 -5.58
CA ARG A 244 19.82 -10.40 -6.49
C ARG A 244 20.85 -9.37 -6.02
N GLU A 245 21.88 -9.15 -6.82
CA GLU A 245 22.94 -8.19 -6.54
C GLU A 245 22.52 -6.73 -6.81
N ASP A 246 21.45 -6.55 -7.58
CA ASP A 246 20.89 -5.26 -7.96
C ASP A 246 19.95 -4.72 -6.87
N GLY A 247 20.32 -3.63 -6.24
CA GLY A 247 19.40 -2.85 -5.47
C GLY A 247 19.61 -2.81 -3.97
N LEU A 248 18.54 -2.43 -3.28
CA LEU A 248 18.49 -2.20 -1.85
C LEU A 248 18.65 -3.52 -1.07
N PRO A 249 19.23 -3.49 0.13
CA PRO A 249 19.27 -4.65 1.02
C PRO A 249 17.87 -5.17 1.32
N LEU A 250 17.77 -6.44 1.69
CA LEU A 250 16.50 -7.08 1.99
C LEU A 250 16.18 -6.97 3.49
N PHE A 251 14.96 -6.54 3.83
CA PHE A 251 14.42 -6.64 5.19
C PHE A 251 13.34 -7.71 5.23
N PHE A 252 13.63 -8.83 5.88
CA PHE A 252 12.68 -9.94 5.94
C PHE A 252 12.06 -10.12 7.31
N LEU A 253 10.77 -10.48 7.32
CA LEU A 253 9.97 -10.74 8.51
C LEU A 253 9.26 -12.09 8.34
N ILE A 254 9.68 -13.08 9.12
CA ILE A 254 9.15 -14.45 9.02
C ILE A 254 8.50 -14.85 10.34
N ASP A 255 7.25 -15.29 10.26
CA ASP A 255 6.49 -15.78 11.41
C ASP A 255 6.37 -17.30 11.33
N GLU A 256 7.30 -17.98 11.96
CA GLU A 256 7.55 -19.42 11.93
C GLU A 256 7.98 -19.96 10.55
N ILE A 257 8.83 -20.97 10.56
CA ILE A 257 9.36 -21.62 9.36
C ILE A 257 8.91 -23.08 9.38
N PHE A 258 8.39 -23.57 8.25
CA PHE A 258 7.99 -24.96 8.01
C PHE A 258 6.92 -25.48 8.98
N ARG A 259 5.85 -24.70 9.19
CA ARG A 259 4.73 -25.09 10.07
C ARG A 259 4.04 -26.40 9.66
N GLY A 260 4.06 -26.74 8.39
CA GLY A 260 3.32 -27.88 7.83
C GLY A 260 4.03 -29.22 7.88
N THR A 261 5.18 -29.35 8.60
CA THR A 261 5.92 -30.61 8.71
C THR A 261 6.14 -31.04 10.16
N ASN A 262 6.70 -32.25 10.36
CA ASN A 262 6.99 -32.77 11.69
C ASN A 262 8.12 -31.97 12.38
N ASN A 263 8.18 -32.05 13.72
CA ASN A 263 9.10 -31.24 14.53
C ASN A 263 10.58 -31.43 14.16
N ARG A 264 11.01 -32.67 13.88
CA ARG A 264 12.40 -32.97 13.54
C ARG A 264 12.82 -32.37 12.20
N GLU A 265 12.00 -32.55 11.20
CA GLU A 265 12.26 -32.00 9.85
C GLU A 265 12.19 -30.49 9.84
N ARG A 266 11.22 -29.92 10.57
CA ARG A 266 11.08 -28.47 10.78
C ARG A 266 12.36 -27.87 11.36
N LEU A 267 12.89 -28.46 12.44
CA LEU A 267 14.10 -27.99 13.10
C LEU A 267 15.31 -28.02 12.16
N ILE A 268 15.52 -29.15 11.46
CA ILE A 268 16.63 -29.30 10.51
C ILE A 268 16.52 -28.27 9.38
N GLY A 269 15.33 -28.15 8.80
CA GLY A 269 15.06 -27.21 7.72
C GLY A 269 15.23 -25.76 8.17
N SER A 270 14.68 -25.39 9.33
CA SER A 270 14.78 -24.04 9.89
C SER A 270 16.23 -23.64 10.19
N ARG A 271 17.03 -24.54 10.79
CA ARG A 271 18.47 -24.31 11.01
C ARG A 271 19.23 -24.05 9.70
N ALA A 272 19.00 -24.86 8.69
CA ALA A 272 19.64 -24.71 7.39
C ALA A 272 19.22 -23.41 6.70
N TYR A 273 17.92 -23.06 6.81
CA TYR A 273 17.35 -21.87 6.20
C TYR A 273 17.87 -20.59 6.88
N ILE A 274 17.86 -20.51 8.21
CA ILE A 274 18.38 -19.36 8.96
C ILE A 274 19.88 -19.16 8.70
N ARG A 275 20.66 -20.23 8.61
CA ARG A 275 22.08 -20.15 8.22
C ARG A 275 22.26 -19.55 6.83
N ALA A 276 21.39 -19.88 5.89
CA ALA A 276 21.45 -19.32 4.54
C ALA A 276 21.03 -17.84 4.47
N LEU A 277 20.29 -17.33 5.47
CA LEU A 277 19.92 -15.92 5.58
C LEU A 277 21.01 -15.07 6.27
N ALA A 278 21.78 -15.66 7.16
CA ALA A 278 22.77 -14.96 7.98
C ALA A 278 24.02 -14.59 7.17
N GLY A 279 24.56 -13.37 7.38
CA GLY A 279 25.77 -12.90 6.70
C GLY A 279 25.58 -12.37 5.28
N GLU A 280 24.36 -12.44 4.75
CA GLU A 280 24.00 -11.92 3.42
C GLU A 280 23.70 -10.40 3.45
N ARG A 281 23.48 -9.80 2.28
CA ARG A 281 23.04 -8.39 2.15
C ARG A 281 21.57 -8.22 2.57
N SER A 282 21.26 -8.67 3.76
CA SER A 282 19.91 -8.67 4.32
C SER A 282 19.96 -8.41 5.81
N VAL A 283 18.86 -8.00 6.35
CA VAL A 283 18.57 -7.96 7.79
C VAL A 283 17.18 -8.52 7.99
N GLY A 284 16.88 -9.11 9.12
CA GLY A 284 15.52 -9.51 9.37
C GLY A 284 15.30 -10.32 10.62
N LEU A 285 14.04 -10.68 10.80
CA LEU A 285 13.57 -11.34 12.00
C LEU A 285 12.85 -12.64 11.66
N VAL A 286 13.07 -13.63 12.50
CA VAL A 286 12.40 -14.94 12.47
C VAL A 286 11.76 -15.18 13.82
N ALA A 287 10.44 -15.13 13.89
CA ALA A 287 9.72 -15.57 15.09
C ALA A 287 9.56 -17.09 15.07
N THR A 288 9.79 -17.73 16.20
CA THR A 288 9.68 -19.18 16.36
C THR A 288 9.32 -19.57 17.80
N HIS A 289 8.74 -20.74 17.95
CA HIS A 289 8.54 -21.38 19.25
C HIS A 289 9.56 -22.50 19.49
N ASP A 290 10.43 -22.80 18.51
CA ASP A 290 11.49 -23.80 18.62
C ASP A 290 12.71 -23.24 19.38
N LEU A 291 12.81 -23.53 20.66
CA LEU A 291 13.89 -23.05 21.53
C LEU A 291 15.29 -23.57 21.12
N GLU A 292 15.35 -24.70 20.42
CA GLU A 292 16.64 -25.21 19.92
C GLU A 292 17.29 -24.33 18.84
N LEU A 293 16.54 -23.45 18.20
CA LEU A 293 17.08 -22.50 17.23
C LEU A 293 17.89 -21.37 17.88
N VAL A 294 17.70 -21.15 19.19
CA VAL A 294 18.47 -20.17 19.98
C VAL A 294 19.96 -20.46 19.94
N HIS A 295 20.35 -21.75 19.95
CA HIS A 295 21.78 -22.17 19.89
C HIS A 295 22.48 -21.78 18.57
N LEU A 296 21.77 -21.29 17.57
CA LEU A 296 22.41 -20.74 16.35
C LEU A 296 23.22 -19.47 16.62
N GLU A 297 22.91 -18.72 17.69
CA GLU A 297 23.69 -17.55 18.11
C GLU A 297 25.14 -17.96 18.56
N ASP A 298 25.27 -19.12 19.18
CA ASP A 298 26.57 -19.63 19.65
C ASP A 298 27.51 -19.96 18.46
N ASP A 299 26.94 -20.40 17.33
CA ASP A 299 27.66 -20.86 16.15
C ASP A 299 27.88 -19.75 15.09
N ILE A 300 26.99 -18.72 15.06
CA ILE A 300 26.96 -17.76 13.95
C ILE A 300 26.91 -16.32 14.49
N PRO A 301 27.97 -15.53 14.30
CA PRO A 301 28.09 -14.16 14.86
C PRO A 301 27.04 -13.17 14.37
N HIS A 302 26.37 -13.47 13.26
CA HIS A 302 25.32 -12.62 12.66
C HIS A 302 23.93 -12.93 13.20
N ILE A 303 23.79 -13.87 14.14
CA ILE A 303 22.51 -14.20 14.78
C ILE A 303 22.45 -13.58 16.17
N ARG A 304 21.29 -13.03 16.52
CA ARG A 304 20.95 -12.51 17.84
C ARG A 304 19.61 -13.09 18.27
N ASN A 305 19.51 -13.50 19.53
CA ASN A 305 18.27 -13.97 20.10
C ASN A 305 17.59 -12.87 20.92
N VAL A 306 16.26 -12.81 20.81
CA VAL A 306 15.39 -11.97 21.64
C VAL A 306 14.26 -12.86 22.17
N HIS A 307 13.90 -12.68 23.42
CA HIS A 307 12.85 -13.47 24.05
C HIS A 307 11.71 -12.57 24.53
N PHE A 308 10.49 -12.86 24.06
CA PHE A 308 9.28 -12.21 24.53
C PHE A 308 8.77 -12.94 25.78
N ARG A 309 8.68 -12.19 26.86
CA ARG A 309 8.18 -12.70 28.16
C ARG A 309 6.71 -12.33 28.33
N GLU A 310 6.03 -13.19 29.09
CA GLU A 310 4.68 -12.96 29.57
C GLU A 310 4.74 -12.86 31.08
N ASP A 311 4.26 -11.77 31.63
CA ASP A 311 4.04 -11.63 33.06
C ASP A 311 2.55 -11.51 33.34
N VAL A 312 2.10 -12.07 34.47
CA VAL A 312 0.72 -11.93 34.95
C VAL A 312 0.73 -10.94 36.11
N ILE A 313 0.34 -9.70 35.82
CA ILE A 313 0.20 -8.66 36.82
C ILE A 313 -1.30 -8.45 37.09
N ASP A 314 -1.73 -8.59 38.33
CA ASP A 314 -3.13 -8.46 38.78
C ASP A 314 -4.15 -9.28 37.97
N GLY A 315 -3.77 -10.51 37.58
CA GLY A 315 -4.60 -11.41 36.79
C GLY A 315 -4.76 -11.04 35.31
N ARG A 316 -3.99 -10.09 34.81
CA ARG A 316 -3.90 -9.70 33.39
C ARG A 316 -2.53 -10.08 32.86
N MET A 317 -2.52 -10.67 31.65
CA MET A 317 -1.26 -10.91 30.95
C MET A 317 -0.68 -9.58 30.47
N VAL A 318 0.56 -9.31 30.86
CA VAL A 318 1.38 -8.19 30.40
C VAL A 318 2.52 -8.78 29.57
N PHE A 319 2.86 -8.17 28.46
CA PHE A 319 3.87 -8.63 27.53
C PHE A 319 5.05 -7.65 27.55
N ASP A 320 6.27 -8.17 27.77
CA ASP A 320 7.55 -7.44 27.73
C ASP A 320 8.49 -8.04 26.67
#